data_4a7d66d29d423f017e4305100ac46701
#
_entry.id   4a7d66d29d423f017e4305100ac46701
#
_cell.length_a   1.000
_cell.length_b   1.000
_cell.length_c   1.000
_cell.angle_alpha   90.00
_cell.angle_beta   90.00
_cell.angle_gamma   90.00
#
_symmetry.space_group_name_H-M   'P 1'
#
loop_
_entity.id
_entity.type
_entity.pdbx_description
1 polymer ?
#
loop_
_entity_poly.entity_id
_entity_poly.type
_entity_poly.pdbx_seq_one_letter_code
_entity_poly.pdbx_strand_id
1 'polypeptide(L)'
;MLPAKYSPKDVESEIFKFWEDNDIYRKVKEKGGRKFYFVDGPPYTTGRIHLGTAWNKVLKDTILRYKRMMGFAPTDTPGWDMHGLPIEVKVEQELGFRTKRDIESFGIDKFIERCMNYALANKDAMTEQFKSLAVWMDWENPYMTIKAEYMNAAWFAIKRAHERGLLERK
;
A
#
# COMPACT_ATOMS: atom_id res chain seq x y z
N MET A 1 -13.84 27.24 -19.24
CA MET A 1 -15.05 27.38 -18.39
C MET A 1 -15.49 25.96 -18.02
N LEU A 2 -15.66 25.63 -16.77
CA LEU A 2 -16.12 24.30 -16.39
C LEU A 2 -17.54 24.04 -16.90
N PRO A 3 -17.85 22.81 -17.37
CA PRO A 3 -19.19 22.48 -17.83
C PRO A 3 -20.21 22.60 -16.69
N ALA A 4 -21.44 23.00 -17.02
CA ALA A 4 -22.51 23.19 -16.04
C ALA A 4 -22.92 21.85 -15.33
N LYS A 5 -22.61 20.71 -15.95
CA LYS A 5 -22.88 19.37 -15.38
C LYS A 5 -21.58 18.58 -15.31
N TYR A 6 -21.28 18.01 -14.14
CA TYR A 6 -20.13 17.15 -13.97
C TYR A 6 -20.31 15.83 -14.75
N SER A 7 -19.33 15.53 -15.59
CA SER A 7 -19.20 14.24 -16.30
C SER A 7 -17.85 13.64 -15.93
N PRO A 8 -17.80 12.56 -15.14
CA PRO A 8 -16.52 11.94 -14.74
C PRO A 8 -15.65 11.59 -15.95
N LYS A 9 -16.23 11.02 -16.99
CA LYS A 9 -15.49 10.56 -18.18
C LYS A 9 -14.75 11.69 -18.90
N ASP A 10 -15.34 12.88 -18.91
CA ASP A 10 -14.77 14.01 -19.63
C ASP A 10 -13.80 14.80 -18.75
N VAL A 11 -14.16 14.99 -17.48
CA VAL A 11 -13.39 15.83 -16.55
C VAL A 11 -12.20 15.09 -15.95
N GLU A 12 -12.37 13.82 -15.53
CA GLU A 12 -11.31 13.11 -14.80
C GLU A 12 -10.09 12.83 -15.69
N SER A 13 -10.31 12.35 -16.93
CA SER A 13 -9.22 12.06 -17.86
C SER A 13 -8.41 13.33 -18.23
N GLU A 14 -9.09 14.47 -18.41
CA GLU A 14 -8.44 15.74 -18.68
C GLU A 14 -7.60 16.22 -17.47
N ILE A 15 -8.13 16.10 -16.24
CA ILE A 15 -7.43 16.50 -15.02
C ILE A 15 -6.25 15.57 -14.73
N PHE A 16 -6.38 14.25 -14.91
CA PHE A 16 -5.26 13.32 -14.75
C PHE A 16 -4.13 13.66 -15.72
N LYS A 17 -4.47 13.86 -17.00
CA LYS A 17 -3.50 14.27 -18.01
C LYS A 17 -2.82 15.59 -17.64
N PHE A 18 -3.58 16.58 -17.19
CA PHE A 18 -3.03 17.85 -16.72
C PHE A 18 -2.05 17.66 -15.56
N TRP A 19 -2.36 16.80 -14.60
CA TRP A 19 -1.46 16.51 -13.47
C TRP A 19 -0.17 15.85 -13.92
N GLU A 20 -0.23 14.88 -14.85
CA GLU A 20 0.95 14.22 -15.43
C GLU A 20 1.80 15.18 -16.24
N ASP A 21 1.22 15.85 -17.24
CA ASP A 21 1.93 16.76 -18.14
C ASP A 21 2.64 17.91 -17.39
N ASN A 22 2.11 18.30 -16.23
CA ASN A 22 2.65 19.40 -15.43
C ASN A 22 3.37 18.93 -14.17
N ASP A 23 3.49 17.63 -13.92
CA ASP A 23 4.13 17.04 -12.75
C ASP A 23 3.66 17.66 -11.41
N ILE A 24 2.33 17.79 -11.30
CA ILE A 24 1.70 18.55 -10.20
C ILE A 24 2.00 17.93 -8.84
N TYR A 25 1.94 16.60 -8.71
CA TYR A 25 2.21 15.92 -7.45
C TYR A 25 3.63 16.21 -6.94
N ARG A 26 4.66 16.05 -7.80
CA ARG A 26 6.04 16.34 -7.44
C ARG A 26 6.26 17.80 -7.05
N LYS A 27 5.74 18.74 -7.85
CA LYS A 27 5.81 20.17 -7.55
C LYS A 27 5.20 20.54 -6.21
N VAL A 28 4.08 19.89 -5.83
CA VAL A 28 3.44 20.10 -4.53
C VAL A 28 4.29 19.51 -3.41
N LYS A 29 4.90 18.34 -3.61
CA LYS A 29 5.79 17.70 -2.64
C LYS A 29 7.07 18.50 -2.40
N GLU A 30 7.65 19.04 -3.46
CA GLU A 30 8.88 19.85 -3.40
C GLU A 30 8.71 21.22 -2.72
N LYS A 31 7.50 21.75 -2.58
CA LYS A 31 7.26 22.98 -1.82
C LYS A 31 7.75 22.93 -0.39
N GLY A 32 7.89 21.71 0.15
CA GLY A 32 8.31 21.53 1.52
C GLY A 32 7.30 22.07 2.53
N GLY A 33 7.78 22.38 3.74
CA GLY A 33 6.95 22.92 4.81
C GLY A 33 7.23 22.28 6.17
N ARG A 34 6.41 22.59 7.16
CA ARG A 34 6.49 21.95 8.48
C ARG A 34 6.20 20.48 8.37
N LYS A 35 7.04 19.62 8.95
CA LYS A 35 6.84 18.16 8.90
C LYS A 35 5.51 17.76 9.54
N PHE A 36 4.79 16.89 8.87
CA PHE A 36 3.61 16.20 9.38
C PHE A 36 3.82 14.69 9.20
N TYR A 37 4.01 14.00 10.30
CA TYR A 37 4.23 12.55 10.28
C TYR A 37 2.90 11.82 10.09
N PHE A 38 2.88 10.95 9.11
CA PHE A 38 1.76 10.10 8.80
C PHE A 38 2.28 8.68 8.52
N VAL A 39 1.59 7.69 9.03
CA VAL A 39 1.87 6.27 8.76
C VAL A 39 0.64 5.66 8.12
N ASP A 40 0.81 5.11 6.94
CA ASP A 40 -0.27 4.41 6.25
C ASP A 40 -0.48 3.03 6.88
N GLY A 41 -1.72 2.69 7.29
CA GLY A 41 -2.09 1.32 7.63
C GLY A 41 -2.17 0.52 6.34
N PRO A 42 -1.28 -0.47 6.15
CA PRO A 42 -1.11 -1.13 4.86
C PRO A 42 -2.27 -2.08 4.56
N PRO A 43 -2.90 -2.01 3.38
CA PRO A 43 -3.84 -3.04 2.96
C PRO A 43 -3.11 -4.33 2.56
N TYR A 44 -3.78 -5.47 2.74
CA TYR A 44 -3.32 -6.73 2.16
C TYR A 44 -3.43 -6.72 0.64
N THR A 45 -2.44 -7.29 -0.02
CA THR A 45 -2.39 -7.41 -1.49
C THR A 45 -3.07 -8.70 -1.96
N THR A 46 -4.38 -8.82 -1.66
CA THR A 46 -5.16 -10.05 -1.88
C THR A 46 -6.11 -9.99 -3.06
N GLY A 47 -6.00 -8.98 -3.92
CA GLY A 47 -6.84 -8.80 -5.09
C GLY A 47 -7.21 -7.34 -5.33
N ARG A 48 -8.33 -7.12 -6.04
CA ARG A 48 -8.80 -5.76 -6.32
C ARG A 48 -9.24 -5.04 -5.06
N ILE A 49 -9.10 -3.71 -5.04
CA ILE A 49 -9.62 -2.89 -3.97
C ILE A 49 -11.15 -3.02 -3.88
N HIS A 50 -11.67 -3.10 -2.68
CA HIS A 50 -13.10 -3.02 -2.41
C HIS A 50 -13.47 -1.64 -1.85
N LEU A 51 -14.75 -1.34 -1.74
CA LEU A 51 -15.22 -0.02 -1.30
C LEU A 51 -14.59 0.43 0.04
N GLY A 52 -14.44 -0.48 1.01
CA GLY A 52 -13.80 -0.16 2.30
C GLY A 52 -12.33 0.24 2.16
N THR A 53 -11.57 -0.45 1.27
CA THR A 53 -10.17 -0.11 0.99
C THR A 53 -10.07 1.24 0.28
N ALA A 54 -10.94 1.49 -0.71
CA ALA A 54 -11.04 2.77 -1.40
C ALA A 54 -11.36 3.92 -0.44
N TRP A 55 -12.39 3.74 0.38
CA TRP A 55 -12.79 4.72 1.40
C TRP A 55 -11.65 5.07 2.35
N ASN A 56 -11.01 4.05 2.92
CA ASN A 56 -9.87 4.24 3.84
C ASN A 56 -8.77 5.08 3.20
N LYS A 57 -8.40 4.76 1.96
CA LYS A 57 -7.32 5.45 1.26
C LYS A 57 -7.71 6.89 0.86
N VAL A 58 -8.94 7.12 0.42
CA VAL A 58 -9.44 8.45 0.07
C VAL A 58 -9.52 9.38 1.29
N LEU A 59 -9.94 8.87 2.46
CA LEU A 59 -9.93 9.66 3.70
C LEU A 59 -8.52 10.08 4.09
N LYS A 60 -7.55 9.18 4.00
CA LYS A 60 -6.14 9.48 4.26
C LYS A 60 -5.61 10.54 3.29
N ASP A 61 -5.87 10.38 1.99
CA ASP A 61 -5.47 11.35 0.96
C ASP A 61 -6.08 12.73 1.21
N THR A 62 -7.35 12.79 1.58
CA THR A 62 -8.02 14.04 1.94
C THR A 62 -7.30 14.77 3.06
N ILE A 63 -6.92 14.06 4.13
CA ILE A 63 -6.16 14.64 5.24
C ILE A 63 -4.78 15.11 4.79
N LEU A 64 -4.08 14.32 3.99
CA LEU A 64 -2.75 14.67 3.50
C LEU A 64 -2.79 15.91 2.60
N ARG A 65 -3.78 15.99 1.70
CA ARG A 65 -4.00 17.19 0.85
C ARG A 65 -4.34 18.42 1.69
N TYR A 66 -5.23 18.28 2.66
CA TYR A 66 -5.56 19.36 3.58
C TYR A 66 -4.32 19.88 4.33
N LYS A 67 -3.48 18.97 4.84
CA LYS A 67 -2.23 19.33 5.50
C LYS A 67 -1.27 20.07 4.56
N ARG A 68 -1.14 19.64 3.30
CA ARG A 68 -0.34 20.37 2.30
C ARG A 68 -0.88 21.79 2.05
N MET A 69 -2.20 21.95 1.97
CA MET A 69 -2.83 23.27 1.85
C MET A 69 -2.57 24.19 3.04
N MET A 70 -2.40 23.61 4.23
CA MET A 70 -2.03 24.30 5.47
C MET A 70 -0.52 24.57 5.62
N GLY A 71 0.29 24.31 4.59
CA GLY A 71 1.74 24.55 4.60
C GLY A 71 2.56 23.47 5.30
N PHE A 72 2.01 22.28 5.48
CA PHE A 72 2.76 21.14 5.99
C PHE A 72 3.35 20.30 4.85
N ALA A 73 4.45 19.61 5.15
CA ALA A 73 5.05 18.57 4.31
C ALA A 73 4.75 17.20 4.94
N PRO A 74 3.64 16.54 4.59
CA PRO A 74 3.32 15.23 5.12
C PRO A 74 4.24 14.16 4.55
N THR A 75 4.59 13.15 5.39
CA THR A 75 5.12 11.89 4.90
C THR A 75 3.96 11.09 4.29
N ASP A 76 4.02 10.84 3.00
CA ASP A 76 2.92 10.23 2.24
C ASP A 76 3.30 8.88 1.63
N THR A 77 4.21 8.16 2.29
CA THR A 77 4.65 6.82 1.91
C THR A 77 3.52 5.81 2.07
N PRO A 78 3.04 5.18 0.97
CA PRO A 78 2.04 4.13 1.07
C PRO A 78 2.64 2.85 1.61
N GLY A 79 1.83 2.05 2.32
CA GLY A 79 2.22 0.76 2.84
C GLY A 79 1.48 -0.40 2.17
N TRP A 80 2.13 -1.57 2.16
CA TRP A 80 1.57 -2.82 1.64
C TRP A 80 1.82 -3.97 2.61
N ASP A 81 0.76 -4.66 3.02
CA ASP A 81 0.84 -5.89 3.80
C ASP A 81 0.84 -7.08 2.84
N MET A 82 1.96 -7.82 2.79
CA MET A 82 2.26 -8.69 1.65
C MET A 82 2.65 -10.10 2.06
N HIS A 83 2.37 -10.52 3.29
CA HIS A 83 2.72 -11.87 3.75
C HIS A 83 1.71 -12.38 4.79
N GLY A 84 1.91 -13.64 5.19
CA GLY A 84 1.05 -14.32 6.16
C GLY A 84 -0.22 -14.89 5.56
N LEU A 85 -1.10 -15.34 6.46
CA LEU A 85 -2.28 -16.13 6.15
C LEU A 85 -3.20 -15.56 5.06
N PRO A 86 -3.46 -14.24 4.98
CA PRO A 86 -4.32 -13.70 3.93
C PRO A 86 -3.80 -13.91 2.50
N ILE A 87 -2.48 -13.92 2.31
CA ILE A 87 -1.83 -14.21 1.02
C ILE A 87 -1.80 -15.71 0.78
N GLU A 88 -1.35 -16.48 1.76
CA GLU A 88 -1.19 -17.93 1.68
C GLU A 88 -2.49 -18.64 1.31
N VAL A 89 -3.59 -18.31 1.99
CA VAL A 89 -4.92 -18.89 1.69
C VAL A 89 -5.37 -18.59 0.25
N LYS A 90 -5.05 -17.42 -0.30
CA LYS A 90 -5.36 -17.11 -1.69
C LYS A 90 -4.57 -17.95 -2.67
N VAL A 91 -3.28 -18.15 -2.40
CA VAL A 91 -2.41 -18.98 -3.23
C VAL A 91 -2.77 -20.46 -3.10
N GLU A 92 -3.10 -20.95 -1.91
CA GLU A 92 -3.63 -22.31 -1.70
C GLU A 92 -4.90 -22.55 -2.54
N GLN A 93 -5.83 -21.58 -2.54
CA GLN A 93 -7.05 -21.65 -3.34
C GLN A 93 -6.76 -21.69 -4.85
N GLU A 94 -5.82 -20.86 -5.33
CA GLU A 94 -5.41 -20.86 -6.75
C GLU A 94 -4.76 -22.18 -7.16
N LEU A 95 -3.97 -22.81 -6.27
CA LEU A 95 -3.29 -24.07 -6.52
C LEU A 95 -4.20 -25.29 -6.27
N GLY A 96 -5.40 -25.08 -5.73
CA GLY A 96 -6.34 -26.14 -5.40
C GLY A 96 -5.92 -27.00 -4.21
N PHE A 97 -5.06 -26.49 -3.32
CA PHE A 97 -4.60 -27.17 -2.12
C PHE A 97 -5.71 -27.24 -1.08
N ARG A 98 -5.74 -28.33 -0.34
CA ARG A 98 -6.73 -28.61 0.71
C ARG A 98 -6.10 -28.88 2.07
N THR A 99 -4.84 -29.27 2.09
CA THR A 99 -4.11 -29.68 3.30
C THR A 99 -2.70 -29.10 3.30
N LYS A 100 -2.08 -28.99 4.48
CA LYS A 100 -0.68 -28.60 4.60
C LYS A 100 0.29 -29.56 3.88
N ARG A 101 -0.09 -30.83 3.74
CA ARG A 101 0.70 -31.82 3.00
C ARG A 101 0.81 -31.49 1.51
N ASP A 102 -0.18 -30.81 0.95
CA ASP A 102 -0.13 -30.37 -0.45
C ASP A 102 0.98 -29.34 -0.65
N ILE A 103 1.17 -28.43 0.33
CA ILE A 103 2.25 -27.43 0.31
C ILE A 103 3.61 -28.13 0.44
N GLU A 104 3.74 -29.09 1.37
CA GLU A 104 4.97 -29.85 1.55
C GLU A 104 5.35 -30.63 0.29
N SER A 105 4.36 -31.26 -0.37
CA SER A 105 4.54 -32.01 -1.62
C SER A 105 4.88 -31.10 -2.81
N PHE A 106 4.32 -29.90 -2.85
CA PHE A 106 4.63 -28.89 -3.87
C PHE A 106 6.04 -28.31 -3.70
N GLY A 107 6.51 -28.22 -2.45
CA GLY A 107 7.77 -27.64 -2.03
C GLY A 107 7.57 -26.26 -1.40
N ILE A 108 8.02 -26.13 -0.16
CA ILE A 108 7.84 -24.90 0.65
C ILE A 108 8.42 -23.67 -0.06
N ASP A 109 9.64 -23.80 -0.60
CA ASP A 109 10.31 -22.68 -1.28
C ASP A 109 9.51 -22.20 -2.51
N LYS A 110 8.97 -23.15 -3.29
CA LYS A 110 8.12 -22.82 -4.45
C LYS A 110 6.81 -22.16 -4.03
N PHE A 111 6.25 -22.60 -2.91
CA PHE A 111 5.04 -21.99 -2.37
C PHE A 111 5.30 -20.55 -1.90
N ILE A 112 6.40 -20.31 -1.19
CA ILE A 112 6.82 -18.97 -0.76
C ILE A 112 7.02 -18.06 -1.98
N GLU A 113 7.75 -18.53 -3.00
CA GLU A 113 7.94 -17.79 -4.25
C GLU A 113 6.61 -17.45 -4.92
N ARG A 114 5.68 -18.40 -4.96
CA ARG A 114 4.33 -18.18 -5.51
C ARG A 114 3.57 -17.12 -4.72
N CYS A 115 3.63 -17.15 -3.38
CA CYS A 115 3.03 -16.14 -2.51
C CYS A 115 3.63 -14.75 -2.75
N MET A 116 4.94 -14.64 -2.87
CA MET A 116 5.62 -13.37 -3.18
C MET A 116 5.17 -12.80 -4.53
N ASN A 117 5.17 -13.62 -5.57
CA ASN A 117 4.75 -13.21 -6.91
C ASN A 117 3.28 -12.78 -6.94
N TYR A 118 2.40 -13.52 -6.26
CA TYR A 118 1.01 -13.16 -6.09
C TYR A 118 0.84 -11.80 -5.42
N ALA A 119 1.53 -11.59 -4.29
CA ALA A 119 1.46 -10.35 -3.54
C ALA A 119 1.97 -9.15 -4.34
N LEU A 120 3.08 -9.30 -5.08
CA LEU A 120 3.64 -8.24 -5.92
C LEU A 120 2.71 -7.86 -7.08
N ALA A 121 2.16 -8.84 -7.79
CA ALA A 121 1.24 -8.60 -8.89
C ALA A 121 -0.04 -7.87 -8.43
N ASN A 122 -0.60 -8.28 -7.27
CA ASN A 122 -1.76 -7.59 -6.70
C ASN A 122 -1.42 -6.18 -6.19
N LYS A 123 -0.24 -5.97 -5.61
CA LYS A 123 0.24 -4.64 -5.23
C LYS A 123 0.22 -3.70 -6.44
N ASP A 124 0.76 -4.12 -7.58
CA ASP A 124 0.80 -3.30 -8.79
C ASP A 124 -0.62 -2.98 -9.29
N ALA A 125 -1.49 -3.98 -9.38
CA ALA A 125 -2.88 -3.79 -9.77
C ALA A 125 -3.65 -2.85 -8.83
N MET A 126 -3.47 -3.00 -7.51
CA MET A 126 -4.09 -2.12 -6.51
C MET A 126 -3.52 -0.69 -6.58
N THR A 127 -2.23 -0.54 -6.86
CA THR A 127 -1.60 0.78 -7.05
C THR A 127 -2.29 1.56 -8.17
N GLU A 128 -2.50 0.92 -9.32
CA GLU A 128 -3.19 1.56 -10.45
C GLU A 128 -4.65 1.90 -10.10
N GLN A 129 -5.33 1.05 -9.33
CA GLN A 129 -6.68 1.35 -8.86
C GLN A 129 -6.71 2.55 -7.88
N PHE A 130 -5.73 2.68 -6.96
CA PHE A 130 -5.64 3.87 -6.11
C PHE A 130 -5.27 5.13 -6.88
N LYS A 131 -4.40 5.04 -7.87
CA LYS A 131 -4.12 6.15 -8.77
C LYS A 131 -5.37 6.60 -9.52
N SER A 132 -6.19 5.66 -10.01
CA SER A 132 -7.46 5.98 -10.69
C SER A 132 -8.50 6.64 -9.77
N LEU A 133 -8.38 6.50 -8.45
CA LEU A 133 -9.14 7.25 -7.46
C LEU A 133 -8.52 8.62 -7.14
N ALA A 134 -7.52 9.06 -7.90
CA ALA A 134 -6.79 10.31 -7.69
C ALA A 134 -6.05 10.42 -6.35
N VAL A 135 -5.68 9.31 -5.72
CA VAL A 135 -4.94 9.29 -4.45
C VAL A 135 -3.49 9.72 -4.67
N TRP A 136 -3.05 10.73 -3.96
CA TRP A 136 -1.69 11.29 -4.00
C TRP A 136 -0.83 10.77 -2.87
N MET A 137 -0.04 9.73 -3.17
CA MET A 137 0.99 9.16 -2.30
C MET A 137 2.26 8.88 -3.10
N ASP A 138 3.36 8.66 -2.42
CA ASP A 138 4.65 8.29 -3.04
C ASP A 138 4.64 6.82 -3.48
N TRP A 139 3.95 6.56 -4.60
CA TRP A 139 3.80 5.21 -5.14
C TRP A 139 5.11 4.60 -5.63
N GLU A 140 6.16 5.39 -5.83
CA GLU A 140 7.48 4.94 -6.25
C GLU A 140 8.29 4.38 -5.07
N ASN A 141 8.05 4.90 -3.86
CA ASN A 141 8.78 4.53 -2.66
C ASN A 141 7.87 3.97 -1.55
N PRO A 142 7.08 2.91 -1.82
CA PRO A 142 6.23 2.31 -0.81
C PRO A 142 7.06 1.53 0.21
N TYR A 143 6.58 1.44 1.46
CA TYR A 143 7.07 0.39 2.34
C TYR A 143 6.29 -0.91 2.09
N MET A 144 6.99 -2.04 2.17
CA MET A 144 6.42 -3.36 1.92
C MET A 144 6.88 -4.32 3.02
N THR A 145 5.94 -5.04 3.63
CA THR A 145 6.26 -5.91 4.78
C THR A 145 7.15 -7.09 4.42
N ILE A 146 7.23 -7.49 3.14
CA ILE A 146 8.13 -8.53 2.64
C ILE A 146 9.58 -8.06 2.44
N LYS A 147 9.86 -6.77 2.55
CA LYS A 147 11.24 -6.27 2.41
C LYS A 147 12.07 -6.54 3.65
N ALA A 148 13.34 -6.86 3.44
CA ALA A 148 14.29 -7.15 4.52
C ALA A 148 14.39 -5.99 5.53
N GLU A 149 14.35 -4.75 5.07
CA GLU A 149 14.42 -3.56 5.91
C GLU A 149 13.24 -3.51 6.91
N TYR A 150 12.02 -3.84 6.45
CA TYR A 150 10.86 -3.90 7.31
C TYR A 150 10.98 -5.02 8.33
N MET A 151 11.34 -6.23 7.87
CA MET A 151 11.52 -7.39 8.76
C MET A 151 12.61 -7.14 9.80
N ASN A 152 13.74 -6.55 9.41
CA ASN A 152 14.83 -6.20 10.32
C ASN A 152 14.40 -5.18 11.38
N ALA A 153 13.57 -4.19 11.02
CA ALA A 153 13.03 -3.24 11.97
C ALA A 153 12.09 -3.91 12.99
N ALA A 154 11.24 -4.86 12.54
CA ALA A 154 10.39 -5.65 13.44
C ALA A 154 11.22 -6.53 14.39
N TRP A 155 12.24 -7.24 13.86
CA TRP A 155 13.14 -8.03 14.68
C TRP A 155 13.94 -7.20 15.67
N PHE A 156 14.37 -5.99 15.28
CA PHE A 156 15.01 -5.06 16.20
C PHE A 156 14.10 -4.70 17.39
N ALA A 157 12.82 -4.42 17.13
CA ALA A 157 11.86 -4.13 18.19
C ALA A 157 11.64 -5.32 19.13
N ILE A 158 11.51 -6.55 18.58
CA ILE A 158 11.38 -7.79 19.36
C ILE A 158 12.64 -8.03 20.21
N LYS A 159 13.83 -7.87 19.63
CA LYS A 159 15.10 -7.98 20.35
C LYS A 159 15.16 -7.02 21.51
N ARG A 160 14.81 -5.76 21.31
CA ARG A 160 14.78 -4.74 22.38
C ARG A 160 13.78 -5.06 23.49
N ALA A 161 12.62 -5.60 23.12
CA ALA A 161 11.62 -6.07 24.10
C ALA A 161 12.18 -7.24 24.94
N HIS A 162 12.85 -8.21 24.30
CA HIS A 162 13.50 -9.32 24.99
C HIS A 162 14.59 -8.84 25.97
N GLU A 163 15.49 -7.96 25.52
CA GLU A 163 16.56 -7.38 26.36
C GLU A 163 16.02 -6.66 27.60
N ARG A 164 14.78 -6.18 27.54
CA ARG A 164 14.09 -5.48 28.64
C ARG A 164 13.21 -6.39 29.49
N GLY A 165 13.21 -7.71 29.24
CA GLY A 165 12.38 -8.67 29.96
C GLY A 165 10.87 -8.52 29.71
N LEU A 166 10.48 -7.92 28.58
CA LEU A 166 9.08 -7.71 28.22
C LEU A 166 8.46 -8.84 27.39
N LEU A 167 9.24 -9.87 27.05
CA LEU A 167 8.75 -11.03 26.32
C LEU A 167 8.63 -12.22 27.28
N GLU A 168 7.45 -12.82 27.29
CA GLU A 168 7.15 -14.05 28.03
C GLU A 168 6.74 -15.17 27.06
N ARG A 169 7.17 -16.38 27.36
CA ARG A 169 6.71 -17.58 26.66
C ARG A 169 5.52 -18.15 27.42
N LYS A 170 4.35 -18.17 26.79
CA LYS A 170 3.15 -18.81 27.34
C LYS A 170 2.92 -20.16 26.73
#